data_615a0b32f647ec3e9e310d01ed218992
#
_entry.id   615a0b32f647ec3e9e310d01ed218992
#
_cell.length_a   1.000
_cell.length_b   1.000
_cell.length_c   1.000
_cell.angle_alpha   90.00
_cell.angle_beta   90.00
_cell.angle_gamma   90.00
#
_symmetry.space_group_name_H-M   'P 1'
#
loop_
_entity.id
_entity.type
_entity.pdbx_description
1 polymer ?
#
loop_
_entity_poly.entity_id
_entity_poly.type
_entity_poly.pdbx_seq_one_letter_code
_entity_poly.pdbx_strand_id
1 'polypeptide(L)'
;FKIAYLLTQGYQPWQILALTFTNKAAREMQTRISTQVGQQSASQLWMGTFHSIFCRILRYEADRIGFQSDFTIYDAADSKTLVTALIKEMGLDEKVYKPYHVCSQISRAKNALVLPSQYSASAQLRQADNAARMPMIHEIYARYYARCRMANAMDFDDILLYTWQLLNEHPDVTERYASRFRYVLVDEYQDTNYAQHQIVWLLARGHRQVCVVGDDAQSIYSFRGA
;
A
#
# COMPACT_ATOMS: atom_id res chain seq x y z
N PHE A 1 -13.68 1.31 -21.70
CA PHE A 1 -15.06 1.85 -21.91
C PHE A 1 -15.51 2.75 -20.73
N LYS A 2 -15.47 2.34 -19.46
CA LYS A 2 -16.01 3.14 -18.34
C LYS A 2 -15.35 4.52 -18.22
N ILE A 3 -14.02 4.63 -18.34
CA ILE A 3 -13.31 5.92 -18.27
C ILE A 3 -13.75 6.85 -19.41
N ALA A 4 -13.80 6.35 -20.65
CA ALA A 4 -14.27 7.14 -21.80
C ALA A 4 -15.71 7.64 -21.56
N TYR A 5 -16.59 6.78 -21.06
CA TYR A 5 -17.96 7.18 -20.69
C TYR A 5 -17.97 8.27 -19.63
N LEU A 6 -17.16 8.16 -18.56
CA LEU A 6 -17.10 9.18 -17.52
C LEU A 6 -16.67 10.55 -18.06
N LEU A 7 -15.73 10.59 -19.00
CA LEU A 7 -15.33 11.82 -19.66
C LEU A 7 -16.48 12.44 -20.47
N THR A 8 -17.32 11.64 -21.13
CA THR A 8 -18.52 12.15 -21.82
C THR A 8 -19.60 12.65 -20.85
N GLN A 9 -19.57 12.21 -19.58
CA GLN A 9 -20.46 12.68 -18.52
C GLN A 9 -19.94 13.94 -17.82
N GLY A 10 -18.86 14.56 -18.33
CA GLY A 10 -18.32 15.82 -17.83
C GLY A 10 -17.26 15.68 -16.72
N TYR A 11 -16.84 14.45 -16.36
CA TYR A 11 -15.69 14.29 -15.48
C TYR A 11 -14.43 14.73 -16.21
N GLN A 12 -13.59 15.47 -15.52
CA GLN A 12 -12.28 15.84 -16.03
C GLN A 12 -11.28 14.69 -15.82
N PRO A 13 -10.27 14.51 -16.72
CA PRO A 13 -9.32 13.41 -16.59
C PRO A 13 -8.65 13.32 -15.21
N TRP A 14 -8.24 14.45 -14.64
CA TRP A 14 -7.59 14.50 -13.32
C TRP A 14 -8.51 14.20 -12.13
N GLN A 15 -9.83 14.08 -12.36
CA GLN A 15 -10.82 13.69 -11.34
C GLN A 15 -11.05 12.18 -11.28
N ILE A 16 -10.41 11.42 -12.17
CA ILE A 16 -10.56 9.97 -12.26
C ILE A 16 -9.28 9.32 -11.73
N LEU A 17 -9.44 8.47 -10.72
CA LEU A 17 -8.41 7.58 -10.20
C LEU A 17 -8.70 6.16 -10.69
N ALA A 18 -7.77 5.55 -11.40
CA ALA A 18 -7.88 4.18 -11.90
C ALA A 18 -6.72 3.32 -11.38
N LEU A 19 -7.05 2.35 -10.54
CA LEU A 19 -6.09 1.50 -9.85
C LEU A 19 -6.16 0.07 -10.39
N THR A 20 -5.00 -0.55 -10.52
CA THR A 20 -4.86 -1.96 -10.89
C THR A 20 -3.78 -2.63 -10.06
N PHE A 21 -3.64 -3.96 -10.18
CA PHE A 21 -2.72 -4.72 -9.35
C PHE A 21 -1.30 -4.82 -9.92
N THR A 22 -1.15 -4.96 -11.24
CA THR A 22 0.15 -5.19 -11.88
C THR A 22 0.57 -4.06 -12.81
N ASN A 23 1.89 -3.87 -12.96
CA ASN A 23 2.44 -2.91 -13.93
C ASN A 23 2.07 -3.26 -15.37
N LYS A 24 1.89 -4.55 -15.70
CA LYS A 24 1.44 -4.99 -17.02
C LYS A 24 0.01 -4.50 -17.26
N ALA A 25 -0.90 -4.77 -16.34
CA ALA A 25 -2.30 -4.32 -16.44
C ALA A 25 -2.39 -2.78 -16.51
N ALA A 26 -1.57 -2.07 -15.72
CA ALA A 26 -1.53 -0.60 -15.77
C ALA A 26 -1.12 -0.08 -17.16
N ARG A 27 -0.10 -0.67 -17.79
CA ARG A 27 0.33 -0.30 -19.16
C ARG A 27 -0.74 -0.62 -20.21
N GLU A 28 -1.35 -1.80 -20.13
CA GLU A 28 -2.44 -2.18 -21.03
C GLU A 28 -3.64 -1.25 -20.91
N MET A 29 -4.03 -0.92 -19.68
CA MET A 29 -5.09 0.04 -19.38
C MET A 29 -4.76 1.41 -20.01
N GLN A 30 -3.53 1.91 -19.80
CA GLN A 30 -3.06 3.18 -20.35
C GLN A 30 -3.12 3.19 -21.88
N THR A 31 -2.63 2.13 -22.54
CA THR A 31 -2.67 2.01 -23.99
C THR A 31 -4.10 2.02 -24.53
N ARG A 32 -4.99 1.21 -23.93
CA ARG A 32 -6.40 1.14 -24.35
C ARG A 32 -7.12 2.48 -24.16
N ILE A 33 -6.88 3.17 -23.06
CA ILE A 33 -7.50 4.47 -22.79
C ILE A 33 -6.95 5.54 -23.73
N SER A 34 -5.62 5.60 -23.95
CA SER A 34 -5.01 6.56 -24.90
C SER A 34 -5.58 6.45 -26.30
N THR A 35 -5.90 5.22 -26.76
CA THR A 35 -6.52 4.98 -28.06
C THR A 35 -7.96 5.51 -28.11
N GLN A 36 -8.70 5.50 -27.02
CA GLN A 36 -10.11 5.89 -26.98
C GLN A 36 -10.32 7.39 -26.74
N VAL A 37 -9.50 8.02 -25.90
CA VAL A 37 -9.71 9.40 -25.44
C VAL A 37 -8.62 10.36 -25.86
N GLY A 38 -7.60 9.87 -26.56
CA GLY A 38 -6.44 10.64 -26.98
C GLY A 38 -5.36 10.71 -25.90
N GLN A 39 -4.11 10.87 -26.36
CA GLN A 39 -2.91 10.88 -25.50
C GLN A 39 -2.95 11.99 -24.45
N GLN A 40 -3.42 13.18 -24.81
CA GLN A 40 -3.47 14.33 -23.92
C GLN A 40 -4.40 14.09 -22.73
N SER A 41 -5.61 13.60 -22.95
CA SER A 41 -6.56 13.27 -21.89
C SER A 41 -6.07 12.12 -21.03
N ALA A 42 -5.51 11.07 -21.66
CA ALA A 42 -4.98 9.90 -20.95
C ALA A 42 -3.81 10.25 -20.03
N SER A 43 -2.94 11.20 -20.39
CA SER A 43 -1.79 11.62 -19.56
C SER A 43 -2.20 12.36 -18.28
N GLN A 44 -3.39 12.93 -18.24
CA GLN A 44 -3.90 13.66 -17.08
C GLN A 44 -4.67 12.76 -16.09
N LEU A 45 -5.00 11.53 -16.49
CA LEU A 45 -5.61 10.54 -15.59
C LEU A 45 -4.62 10.11 -14.50
N TRP A 46 -5.13 9.89 -13.30
CA TRP A 46 -4.37 9.21 -12.26
C TRP A 46 -4.60 7.72 -12.40
N MET A 47 -3.71 7.07 -13.16
CA MET A 47 -3.85 5.67 -13.54
C MET A 47 -2.54 4.92 -13.34
N GLY A 48 -2.62 3.79 -12.63
CA GLY A 48 -1.44 2.99 -12.33
C GLY A 48 -1.72 1.87 -11.33
N THR A 49 -0.65 1.25 -10.84
CA THR A 49 -0.77 0.31 -9.73
C THR A 49 -1.02 1.06 -8.42
N PHE A 50 -1.62 0.39 -7.42
CA PHE A 50 -1.79 0.94 -6.08
C PHE A 50 -0.49 1.56 -5.55
N HIS A 51 0.60 0.80 -5.58
CA HIS A 51 1.90 1.26 -5.09
C HIS A 51 2.44 2.47 -5.84
N SER A 52 2.36 2.50 -7.16
CA SER A 52 2.87 3.62 -7.96
C SER A 52 2.12 4.92 -7.69
N ILE A 53 0.80 4.85 -7.59
CA ILE A 53 -0.05 6.01 -7.30
C ILE A 53 0.16 6.50 -5.87
N PHE A 54 0.18 5.58 -4.90
CA PHE A 54 0.31 5.96 -3.49
C PHE A 54 1.73 6.40 -3.14
N CYS A 55 2.75 5.81 -3.73
CA CYS A 55 4.12 6.34 -3.63
C CYS A 55 4.20 7.79 -4.14
N ARG A 56 3.52 8.10 -5.24
CA ARG A 56 3.44 9.48 -5.74
C ARG A 56 2.76 10.41 -4.74
N ILE A 57 1.65 10.00 -4.12
CA ILE A 57 0.98 10.77 -3.07
C ILE A 57 1.91 10.98 -1.88
N LEU A 58 2.56 9.90 -1.40
CA LEU A 58 3.48 9.99 -0.26
C LEU A 58 4.66 10.92 -0.53
N ARG A 59 5.17 11.01 -1.75
CA ARG A 59 6.22 11.98 -2.09
C ARG A 59 5.75 13.42 -2.00
N TYR A 60 4.50 13.71 -2.35
CA TYR A 60 3.92 15.07 -2.20
C TYR A 60 3.63 15.43 -0.74
N GLU A 61 3.32 14.46 0.10
CA GLU A 61 2.89 14.64 1.48
C GLU A 61 3.93 14.14 2.50
N ALA A 62 5.18 13.94 2.08
CA ALA A 62 6.20 13.23 2.86
C ALA A 62 6.43 13.87 4.25
N ASP A 63 6.45 15.17 4.34
CA ASP A 63 6.60 15.95 5.57
C ASP A 63 5.48 15.66 6.57
N ARG A 64 4.26 15.42 6.10
CA ARG A 64 3.08 15.12 6.95
C ARG A 64 3.23 13.81 7.71
N ILE A 65 4.02 12.88 7.18
CA ILE A 65 4.28 11.57 7.78
C ILE A 65 5.69 11.44 8.34
N GLY A 66 6.46 12.55 8.39
CA GLY A 66 7.80 12.62 8.96
C GLY A 66 8.88 11.97 8.10
N PHE A 67 8.74 12.04 6.77
CA PHE A 67 9.75 11.64 5.79
C PHE A 67 10.18 12.83 4.92
N GLN A 68 11.33 12.69 4.26
CA GLN A 68 11.71 13.57 3.17
C GLN A 68 11.12 13.05 1.85
N SER A 69 10.85 13.92 0.90
CA SER A 69 10.20 13.55 -0.37
C SER A 69 11.02 12.62 -1.26
N ASP A 70 12.33 12.56 -1.05
CA ASP A 70 13.29 11.70 -1.76
C ASP A 70 13.52 10.34 -1.11
N PHE A 71 12.64 9.92 -0.19
CA PHE A 71 12.78 8.64 0.52
C PHE A 71 13.09 7.48 -0.43
N THR A 72 13.93 6.56 0.02
CA THR A 72 14.30 5.35 -0.72
C THR A 72 13.23 4.27 -0.54
N ILE A 73 12.99 3.49 -1.60
CA ILE A 73 12.12 2.30 -1.51
C ILE A 73 13.02 1.07 -1.43
N TYR A 74 12.96 0.37 -0.30
CA TYR A 74 13.65 -0.90 -0.09
C TYR A 74 12.95 -2.02 -0.84
N ASP A 75 13.72 -2.82 -1.54
CA ASP A 75 13.23 -4.05 -2.11
C ASP A 75 13.24 -5.21 -1.09
N ALA A 76 12.86 -6.40 -1.55
CA ALA A 76 12.83 -7.59 -0.69
C ALA A 76 14.23 -8.00 -0.19
N ALA A 77 15.30 -7.72 -0.96
CA ALA A 77 16.67 -8.03 -0.57
C ALA A 77 17.17 -7.04 0.49
N ASP A 78 16.88 -5.75 0.33
CA ASP A 78 17.19 -4.70 1.30
C ASP A 78 16.50 -4.98 2.64
N SER A 79 15.20 -5.25 2.59
CA SER A 79 14.39 -5.59 3.77
C SER A 79 14.91 -6.82 4.50
N LYS A 80 15.25 -7.87 3.76
CA LYS A 80 15.85 -9.08 4.32
C LYS A 80 17.22 -8.80 4.96
N THR A 81 18.05 -7.99 4.33
CA THR A 81 19.37 -7.61 4.84
C THR A 81 19.24 -6.88 6.15
N LEU A 82 18.33 -5.88 6.23
CA LEU A 82 18.08 -5.14 7.47
C LEU A 82 17.55 -6.06 8.58
N VAL A 83 16.59 -6.93 8.29
CA VAL A 83 16.07 -7.89 9.28
C VAL A 83 17.15 -8.84 9.77
N THR A 84 18.02 -9.32 8.88
CA THR A 84 19.16 -10.18 9.25
C THR A 84 20.12 -9.45 10.20
N ALA A 85 20.43 -8.19 9.92
CA ALA A 85 21.27 -7.37 10.79
C ALA A 85 20.65 -7.20 12.18
N LEU A 86 19.32 -6.91 12.24
CA LEU A 86 18.61 -6.76 13.51
C LEU A 86 18.59 -8.05 14.34
N ILE A 87 18.38 -9.21 13.72
CA ILE A 87 18.42 -10.51 14.40
C ILE A 87 19.78 -10.73 15.05
N LYS A 88 20.88 -10.42 14.33
CA LYS A 88 22.26 -10.51 14.85
C LYS A 88 22.52 -9.51 15.98
N GLU A 89 22.15 -8.25 15.80
CA GLU A 89 22.31 -7.20 16.81
C GLU A 89 21.56 -7.52 18.12
N MET A 90 20.43 -8.21 18.02
CA MET A 90 19.64 -8.65 19.16
C MET A 90 20.14 -9.97 19.79
N GLY A 91 21.17 -10.59 19.23
CA GLY A 91 21.70 -11.87 19.70
C GLY A 91 20.74 -13.05 19.54
N LEU A 92 19.80 -12.97 18.59
CA LEU A 92 18.80 -14.00 18.36
C LEU A 92 19.35 -15.10 17.45
N ASP A 93 18.85 -16.34 17.64
CA ASP A 93 19.27 -17.50 16.82
C ASP A 93 18.62 -17.40 15.41
N GLU A 94 19.46 -17.26 14.38
CA GLU A 94 19.00 -17.19 12.98
C GLU A 94 18.34 -18.50 12.48
N LYS A 95 18.54 -19.62 13.15
CA LYS A 95 17.85 -20.88 12.84
C LYS A 95 16.40 -20.84 13.27
N VAL A 96 16.11 -20.13 14.35
CA VAL A 96 14.76 -19.88 14.88
C VAL A 96 14.13 -18.70 14.15
N TYR A 97 14.79 -17.53 14.17
CA TYR A 97 14.33 -16.31 13.51
C TYR A 97 14.84 -16.24 12.06
N LYS A 98 14.33 -17.12 11.21
CA LYS A 98 14.71 -17.10 9.77
C LYS A 98 14.27 -15.75 9.17
N PRO A 99 15.19 -14.97 8.56
CA PRO A 99 14.87 -13.63 8.06
C PRO A 99 13.66 -13.58 7.14
N TYR A 100 13.49 -14.60 6.27
CA TYR A 100 12.32 -14.69 5.40
C TYR A 100 11.00 -14.78 6.19
N HIS A 101 10.94 -15.59 7.24
CA HIS A 101 9.74 -15.72 8.07
C HIS A 101 9.46 -14.42 8.84
N VAL A 102 10.50 -13.78 9.37
CA VAL A 102 10.36 -12.50 10.08
C VAL A 102 9.83 -11.41 9.13
N CYS A 103 10.41 -11.27 7.93
CA CYS A 103 9.91 -10.36 6.90
C CYS A 103 8.43 -10.64 6.56
N SER A 104 8.06 -11.91 6.42
CA SER A 104 6.68 -12.30 6.13
C SER A 104 5.70 -11.93 7.25
N GLN A 105 6.10 -12.06 8.53
CA GLN A 105 5.25 -11.63 9.65
C GLN A 105 5.10 -10.09 9.69
N ILE A 106 6.18 -9.36 9.47
CA ILE A 106 6.16 -7.89 9.38
C ILE A 106 5.25 -7.44 8.22
N SER A 107 5.43 -8.04 7.05
CA SER A 107 4.59 -7.77 5.86
C SER A 107 3.11 -8.01 6.14
N ARG A 108 2.78 -9.15 6.78
CA ARG A 108 1.39 -9.46 7.18
C ARG A 108 0.82 -8.42 8.12
N ALA A 109 1.59 -7.98 9.12
CA ALA A 109 1.16 -6.95 10.06
C ALA A 109 0.89 -5.62 9.33
N LYS A 110 1.79 -5.18 8.45
CA LYS A 110 1.63 -3.95 7.66
C LYS A 110 0.40 -4.01 6.75
N ASN A 111 0.19 -5.11 6.05
CA ASN A 111 -0.98 -5.31 5.18
C ASN A 111 -2.30 -5.40 5.95
N ALA A 112 -2.25 -5.78 7.23
CA ALA A 112 -3.37 -5.70 8.17
C ALA A 112 -3.49 -4.33 8.88
N LEU A 113 -2.66 -3.33 8.50
CA LEU A 113 -2.60 -1.99 9.08
C LEU A 113 -2.27 -1.96 10.57
N VAL A 114 -1.48 -2.93 11.03
CA VAL A 114 -1.04 -3.06 12.41
C VAL A 114 0.34 -2.41 12.57
N LEU A 115 0.39 -1.29 13.26
CA LEU A 115 1.64 -0.59 13.60
C LEU A 115 2.44 -1.35 14.67
N PRO A 116 3.77 -1.13 14.80
CA PRO A 116 4.60 -1.83 15.78
C PRO A 116 4.09 -1.72 17.23
N SER A 117 3.58 -0.56 17.63
CA SER A 117 2.99 -0.34 18.97
C SER A 117 1.73 -1.19 19.19
N GLN A 118 0.86 -1.26 18.18
CA GLN A 118 -0.35 -2.07 18.21
C GLN A 118 -0.01 -3.56 18.21
N TYR A 119 0.99 -3.98 17.43
CA TYR A 119 1.50 -5.35 17.42
C TYR A 119 1.98 -5.76 18.81
N SER A 120 2.82 -4.92 19.44
CA SER A 120 3.35 -5.17 20.79
C SER A 120 2.25 -5.23 21.87
N ALA A 121 1.19 -4.44 21.71
CA ALA A 121 0.05 -4.42 22.63
C ALA A 121 -0.93 -5.57 22.43
N SER A 122 -0.92 -6.23 21.26
CA SER A 122 -1.85 -7.31 20.94
C SER A 122 -1.48 -8.62 21.62
N ALA A 123 -2.27 -9.02 22.63
CA ALA A 123 -2.09 -10.30 23.30
C ALA A 123 -2.20 -11.49 22.33
N GLN A 124 -3.11 -11.40 21.34
CA GLN A 124 -3.32 -12.46 20.35
C GLN A 124 -2.07 -12.65 19.46
N LEU A 125 -1.48 -11.56 18.94
CA LEU A 125 -0.28 -11.64 18.11
C LEU A 125 0.91 -12.15 18.92
N ARG A 126 1.09 -11.65 20.15
CA ARG A 126 2.12 -12.13 21.06
C ARG A 126 1.99 -13.61 21.40
N GLN A 127 0.77 -14.09 21.59
CA GLN A 127 0.51 -15.51 21.82
C GLN A 127 0.84 -16.36 20.59
N ALA A 128 0.50 -15.88 19.39
CA ALA A 128 0.85 -16.55 18.14
C ALA A 128 2.38 -16.63 17.94
N ASP A 129 3.10 -15.54 18.22
CA ASP A 129 4.56 -15.50 18.17
C ASP A 129 5.21 -16.47 19.16
N ASN A 130 4.68 -16.54 20.38
CA ASN A 130 5.13 -17.50 21.40
C ASN A 130 4.89 -18.96 20.94
N ALA A 131 3.73 -19.25 20.40
CA ALA A 131 3.41 -20.57 19.85
C ALA A 131 4.34 -20.97 18.69
N ALA A 132 4.72 -19.99 17.86
CA ALA A 132 5.69 -20.15 16.80
C ALA A 132 7.16 -20.18 17.28
N ARG A 133 7.40 -20.09 18.59
CA ARG A 133 8.74 -20.01 19.24
C ARG A 133 9.55 -18.79 18.78
N MET A 134 8.90 -17.71 18.38
CA MET A 134 9.52 -16.45 17.95
C MET A 134 8.96 -15.25 18.74
N PRO A 135 9.06 -15.22 20.09
CA PRO A 135 8.45 -14.19 20.92
C PRO A 135 8.95 -12.77 20.67
N MET A 136 10.10 -12.61 19.99
CA MET A 136 10.72 -11.31 19.75
C MET A 136 10.32 -10.64 18.43
N ILE A 137 9.36 -11.18 17.67
CA ILE A 137 8.89 -10.59 16.39
C ILE A 137 8.46 -9.13 16.60
N HIS A 138 7.70 -8.83 17.64
CA HIS A 138 7.25 -7.47 17.95
C HIS A 138 8.40 -6.48 18.14
N GLU A 139 9.49 -6.91 18.79
CA GLU A 139 10.68 -6.08 19.00
C GLU A 139 11.46 -5.89 17.69
N ILE A 140 11.62 -6.97 16.90
CA ILE A 140 12.26 -6.88 15.58
C ILE A 140 11.46 -5.92 14.69
N TYR A 141 10.13 -6.02 14.69
CA TYR A 141 9.28 -5.12 13.90
C TYR A 141 9.42 -3.65 14.34
N ALA A 142 9.45 -3.39 15.65
CA ALA A 142 9.65 -2.03 16.17
C ALA A 142 11.01 -1.44 15.75
N ARG A 143 12.08 -2.22 15.83
CA ARG A 143 13.43 -1.81 15.41
C ARG A 143 13.54 -1.65 13.90
N TYR A 144 12.94 -2.55 13.12
CA TYR A 144 12.88 -2.46 11.66
C TYR A 144 12.20 -1.14 11.23
N TYR A 145 11.03 -0.86 11.79
CA TYR A 145 10.29 0.36 11.54
C TYR A 145 11.11 1.62 11.88
N ALA A 146 11.76 1.64 13.05
CA ALA A 146 12.60 2.76 13.46
C ALA A 146 13.81 2.96 12.53
N ARG A 147 14.49 1.86 12.12
CA ARG A 147 15.63 1.93 11.20
C ARG A 147 15.25 2.43 9.81
N CYS A 148 14.12 1.98 9.26
CA CYS A 148 13.60 2.50 7.99
C CYS A 148 13.33 4.01 8.08
N ARG A 149 12.70 4.48 9.14
CA ARG A 149 12.45 5.91 9.36
C ARG A 149 13.74 6.73 9.48
N MET A 150 14.70 6.26 10.24
CA MET A 150 16.02 6.93 10.40
C MET A 150 16.78 7.01 9.07
N ALA A 151 16.64 6.01 8.22
CA ALA A 151 17.28 5.96 6.91
C ALA A 151 16.49 6.70 5.80
N ASN A 152 15.39 7.37 6.14
CA ASN A 152 14.45 7.94 5.17
C ASN A 152 14.08 6.90 4.09
N ALA A 153 13.69 5.70 4.52
CA ALA A 153 13.38 4.57 3.64
C ALA A 153 12.02 3.95 4.00
N MET A 154 11.37 3.40 2.99
CA MET A 154 10.12 2.63 3.10
C MET A 154 10.30 1.33 2.32
N ASP A 155 9.76 0.23 2.81
CA ASP A 155 9.59 -0.95 1.97
C ASP A 155 8.25 -0.90 1.17
N PHE A 156 7.99 -1.93 0.38
CA PHE A 156 6.80 -1.96 -0.46
C PHE A 156 5.49 -1.94 0.34
N ASP A 157 5.46 -2.62 1.50
CA ASP A 157 4.26 -2.66 2.35
C ASP A 157 4.07 -1.34 3.11
N ASP A 158 5.15 -0.61 3.39
CA ASP A 158 5.11 0.71 4.01
C ASP A 158 4.39 1.73 3.13
N ILE A 159 4.45 1.60 1.81
CA ILE A 159 3.73 2.50 0.89
C ILE A 159 2.22 2.46 1.17
N LEU A 160 1.67 1.29 1.39
CA LEU A 160 0.24 1.14 1.73
C LEU A 160 -0.04 1.57 3.17
N LEU A 161 0.79 1.14 4.13
CA LEU A 161 0.63 1.46 5.54
C LEU A 161 0.67 2.98 5.78
N TYR A 162 1.69 3.66 5.25
CA TYR A 162 1.83 5.12 5.40
C TYR A 162 0.79 5.91 4.61
N THR A 163 0.33 5.41 3.46
CA THR A 163 -0.79 6.04 2.74
C THR A 163 -2.08 5.97 3.57
N TRP A 164 -2.37 4.82 4.15
CA TRP A 164 -3.51 4.67 5.05
C TRP A 164 -3.38 5.58 6.27
N GLN A 165 -2.20 5.59 6.91
CA GLN A 165 -1.92 6.43 8.07
C GLN A 165 -2.10 7.92 7.73
N LEU A 166 -1.51 8.39 6.62
CA LEU A 166 -1.66 9.74 6.12
C LEU A 166 -3.14 10.13 5.98
N LEU A 167 -3.91 9.31 5.29
CA LEU A 167 -5.32 9.59 5.04
C LEU A 167 -6.19 9.47 6.30
N ASN A 168 -5.81 8.63 7.24
CA ASN A 168 -6.56 8.43 8.48
C ASN A 168 -6.27 9.52 9.53
N GLU A 169 -5.02 9.98 9.61
CA GLU A 169 -4.55 10.94 10.63
C GLU A 169 -4.63 12.40 10.17
N HIS A 170 -4.73 12.66 8.84
CA HIS A 170 -4.80 14.01 8.26
C HIS A 170 -6.08 14.20 7.44
N PRO A 171 -7.20 14.58 8.09
CA PRO A 171 -8.49 14.77 7.39
C PRO A 171 -8.45 15.80 6.26
N ASP A 172 -7.63 16.84 6.39
CA ASP A 172 -7.41 17.87 5.37
C ASP A 172 -6.80 17.30 4.09
N VAL A 173 -5.84 16.37 4.23
CA VAL A 173 -5.23 15.65 3.11
C VAL A 173 -6.26 14.73 2.46
N THR A 174 -7.01 13.99 3.27
CA THR A 174 -8.07 13.08 2.79
C THR A 174 -9.12 13.81 2.01
N GLU A 175 -9.64 14.93 2.52
CA GLU A 175 -10.63 15.76 1.84
C GLU A 175 -10.09 16.31 0.52
N ARG A 176 -8.85 16.77 0.48
CA ARG A 176 -8.20 17.28 -0.73
C ARG A 176 -8.12 16.21 -1.83
N TYR A 177 -7.69 14.98 -1.49
CA TYR A 177 -7.61 13.89 -2.48
C TYR A 177 -8.99 13.32 -2.82
N ALA A 178 -9.92 13.20 -1.89
CA ALA A 178 -11.29 12.77 -2.14
C ALA A 178 -12.05 13.79 -3.04
N SER A 179 -11.87 15.09 -2.83
CA SER A 179 -12.44 16.12 -3.68
C SER A 179 -11.82 16.12 -5.09
N ARG A 180 -10.53 15.78 -5.19
CA ARG A 180 -9.84 15.65 -6.47
C ARG A 180 -10.29 14.40 -7.22
N PHE A 181 -10.31 13.24 -6.58
CA PHE A 181 -10.66 11.94 -7.18
C PHE A 181 -12.16 11.69 -7.06
N ARG A 182 -12.94 12.40 -7.86
CA ARG A 182 -14.40 12.31 -7.84
C ARG A 182 -14.96 10.98 -8.34
N TYR A 183 -14.13 10.15 -8.98
CA TYR A 183 -14.48 8.80 -9.39
C TYR A 183 -13.28 7.87 -9.23
N VAL A 184 -13.47 6.75 -8.54
CA VAL A 184 -12.43 5.74 -8.29
C VAL A 184 -12.80 4.45 -9.01
N LEU A 185 -11.89 3.95 -9.85
CA LEU A 185 -12.02 2.64 -10.50
C LEU A 185 -10.93 1.72 -9.97
N VAL A 186 -11.30 0.49 -9.65
CA VAL A 186 -10.38 -0.55 -9.22
C VAL A 186 -10.59 -1.78 -10.08
N ASP A 187 -9.54 -2.20 -10.76
CA ASP A 187 -9.51 -3.44 -11.55
C ASP A 187 -8.87 -4.57 -10.74
N GLU A 188 -9.21 -5.82 -11.05
CA GLU A 188 -8.74 -7.02 -10.34
C GLU A 188 -9.01 -6.95 -8.82
N TYR A 189 -10.21 -6.50 -8.44
CA TYR A 189 -10.56 -6.21 -7.05
C TYR A 189 -10.44 -7.44 -6.14
N GLN A 190 -10.61 -8.65 -6.66
CA GLN A 190 -10.43 -9.91 -5.94
C GLN A 190 -9.02 -10.10 -5.37
N ASP A 191 -8.02 -9.39 -5.90
CA ASP A 191 -6.62 -9.45 -5.46
C ASP A 191 -6.25 -8.34 -4.46
N THR A 192 -7.20 -7.47 -4.10
CA THR A 192 -6.95 -6.38 -3.17
C THR A 192 -6.86 -6.89 -1.73
N ASN A 193 -5.83 -6.44 -1.01
CA ASN A 193 -5.70 -6.70 0.41
C ASN A 193 -6.45 -5.67 1.27
N TYR A 194 -6.50 -5.93 2.58
CA TYR A 194 -7.21 -5.07 3.53
C TYR A 194 -6.72 -3.61 3.50
N ALA A 195 -5.40 -3.38 3.43
CA ALA A 195 -4.85 -2.02 3.38
C ALA A 195 -5.32 -1.25 2.13
N GLN A 196 -5.26 -1.89 0.96
CA GLN A 196 -5.72 -1.30 -0.30
C GLN A 196 -7.22 -0.98 -0.26
N HIS A 197 -8.04 -1.90 0.26
CA HIS A 197 -9.47 -1.67 0.46
C HIS A 197 -9.73 -0.45 1.35
N GLN A 198 -9.06 -0.35 2.50
CA GLN A 198 -9.24 0.76 3.43
C GLN A 198 -8.84 2.12 2.82
N ILE A 199 -7.77 2.16 2.03
CA ILE A 199 -7.36 3.39 1.34
C ILE A 199 -8.43 3.82 0.32
N VAL A 200 -8.94 2.89 -0.50
CA VAL A 200 -10.02 3.17 -1.46
C VAL A 200 -11.26 3.68 -0.73
N TRP A 201 -11.63 3.06 0.39
CA TRP A 201 -12.75 3.49 1.20
C TRP A 201 -12.58 4.91 1.74
N LEU A 202 -11.40 5.27 2.28
CA LEU A 202 -11.10 6.61 2.78
C LEU A 202 -11.24 7.68 1.68
N LEU A 203 -10.76 7.38 0.47
CA LEU A 203 -10.83 8.31 -0.66
C LEU A 203 -12.25 8.48 -1.21
N ALA A 204 -13.08 7.44 -1.12
CA ALA A 204 -14.37 7.41 -1.81
C ALA A 204 -15.60 7.52 -0.90
N ARG A 205 -15.47 7.33 0.42
CA ARG A 205 -16.60 7.30 1.37
C ARG A 205 -17.51 8.54 1.31
N GLY A 206 -16.96 9.71 0.98
CA GLY A 206 -17.71 10.97 0.92
C GLY A 206 -18.61 11.06 -0.32
N HIS A 207 -18.09 10.72 -1.48
CA HIS A 207 -18.83 10.86 -2.75
C HIS A 207 -19.45 9.54 -3.24
N ARG A 208 -18.98 8.37 -2.75
CA ARG A 208 -19.48 7.03 -3.09
C ARG A 208 -19.42 6.66 -4.58
N GLN A 209 -18.62 7.38 -5.36
CA GLN A 209 -18.43 7.12 -6.79
C GLN A 209 -17.27 6.15 -6.99
N VAL A 210 -17.57 4.87 -6.88
CA VAL A 210 -16.61 3.77 -7.01
C VAL A 210 -17.13 2.76 -8.00
N CYS A 211 -16.25 2.24 -8.85
CA CYS A 211 -16.50 1.09 -9.69
C CYS A 211 -15.38 0.08 -9.48
N VAL A 212 -15.71 -1.08 -8.97
CA VAL A 212 -14.79 -2.20 -8.84
C VAL A 212 -15.11 -3.25 -9.90
N VAL A 213 -14.08 -3.83 -10.46
CA VAL A 213 -14.18 -4.95 -11.41
C VAL A 213 -13.30 -6.07 -10.86
N GLY A 214 -13.85 -7.26 -10.81
CA GLY A 214 -13.13 -8.43 -10.33
C GLY A 214 -13.87 -9.71 -10.70
N ASP A 215 -13.14 -10.81 -10.64
CA ASP A 215 -13.64 -12.17 -10.86
C ASP A 215 -13.10 -13.05 -9.73
N ASP A 216 -13.95 -13.47 -8.82
CA ASP A 216 -13.60 -14.30 -7.67
C ASP A 216 -13.02 -15.67 -8.07
N ALA A 217 -13.41 -16.19 -9.24
CA ALA A 217 -12.82 -17.40 -9.80
C ALA A 217 -11.34 -17.26 -10.17
N GLN A 218 -10.85 -16.04 -10.35
CA GLN A 218 -9.45 -15.71 -10.65
C GLN A 218 -8.64 -15.28 -9.42
N SER A 219 -9.17 -15.34 -8.21
CA SER A 219 -8.48 -14.96 -6.97
C SER A 219 -7.35 -15.95 -6.65
N ILE A 220 -6.14 -15.62 -7.11
CA ILE A 220 -4.93 -16.45 -6.89
C ILE A 220 -3.99 -15.87 -5.81
N TYR A 221 -4.30 -14.71 -5.28
CA TYR A 221 -3.48 -13.98 -4.28
C TYR A 221 -4.09 -13.99 -2.86
N SER A 222 -5.04 -14.87 -2.58
CA SER A 222 -5.64 -15.01 -1.24
C SER A 222 -4.59 -15.24 -0.12
N PHE A 223 -3.47 -15.90 -0.44
CA PHE A 223 -2.34 -16.09 0.48
C PHE A 223 -1.63 -14.79 0.89
N ARG A 224 -1.87 -13.66 0.19
CA ARG A 224 -1.39 -12.31 0.52
C ARG A 224 -2.39 -11.49 1.30
N GLY A 225 -3.52 -12.06 1.71
CA GLY A 225 -4.57 -11.38 2.47
C GLY A 225 -5.61 -10.67 1.59
N ALA A 226 -5.74 -11.10 0.31
CA ALA A 226 -6.83 -10.68 -0.56
C ALA A 226 -8.12 -11.39 -0.20
#